data_5b0dc00a94ed1368f4cee0b080716403
#
_entry.id   5b0dc00a94ed1368f4cee0b080716403
#
_cell.length_a   1.000
_cell.length_b   1.000
_cell.length_c   1.000
_cell.angle_alpha   90.00
_cell.angle_beta   90.00
_cell.angle_gamma   90.00
#
_symmetry.space_group_name_H-M   'P 1'
#
loop_
_entity.id
_entity.type
_entity.pdbx_description
1 polymer ?
#
loop_
_entity_poly.entity_id
_entity_poly.type
_entity_poly.pdbx_seq_one_letter_code
_entity_poly.pdbx_strand_id
1 'polypeptide(L)'
;MGKHEKILIKLQQKPIPASIDWRDVESLIKSLGTKCKEGTGSRVTFVLNGVVATFHRPHGSAKTDKGAIKSVLSFLKNTGII
;
A
#
# COMPACT_ATOMS: atom_id res chain seq x y z
N MET A 1 8.83 -17.38 -5.41
CA MET A 1 8.29 -16.23 -4.66
C MET A 1 7.13 -15.61 -5.41
N GLY A 2 6.07 -15.29 -4.70
CA GLY A 2 4.93 -14.65 -5.31
C GLY A 2 5.18 -13.18 -5.63
N LYS A 3 4.35 -12.64 -6.51
CA LYS A 3 4.41 -11.22 -6.89
C LYS A 3 4.29 -10.31 -5.66
N HIS A 4 3.39 -10.64 -4.72
CA HIS A 4 3.17 -9.83 -3.52
C HIS A 4 4.38 -9.82 -2.59
N GLU A 5 5.09 -10.93 -2.48
CA GLU A 5 6.32 -10.98 -1.69
C GLU A 5 7.38 -10.06 -2.26
N LYS A 6 7.52 -10.00 -3.58
CA LYS A 6 8.46 -9.11 -4.24
C LYS A 6 8.12 -7.64 -3.98
N ILE A 7 6.84 -7.30 -4.03
CA ILE A 7 6.39 -5.94 -3.74
C ILE A 7 6.69 -5.57 -2.29
N LEU A 8 6.42 -6.49 -1.36
CA LEU A 8 6.70 -6.27 0.05
C LEU A 8 8.19 -6.01 0.31
N ILE A 9 9.05 -6.76 -0.35
CA ILE A 9 10.49 -6.56 -0.26
C ILE A 9 10.89 -5.18 -0.79
N LYS A 10 10.35 -4.79 -1.94
CA LYS A 10 10.63 -3.47 -2.53
C LYS A 10 10.21 -2.33 -1.61
N LEU A 11 9.06 -2.46 -0.94
CA LEU A 11 8.57 -1.43 -0.03
C LEU A 11 9.50 -1.21 1.15
N GLN A 12 10.25 -2.23 1.54
CA GLN A 12 11.16 -2.17 2.68
C GLN A 12 12.60 -1.79 2.30
N GLN A 13 12.87 -1.59 1.03
CA GLN A 13 14.21 -1.22 0.58
C GLN A 13 14.57 0.21 0.97
N LYS A 14 15.86 0.43 1.21
CA LYS A 14 16.41 1.77 1.47
C LYS A 14 17.57 2.04 0.51
N PRO A 15 17.52 3.13 -0.26
CA PRO A 15 16.42 4.11 -0.31
C PRO A 15 15.15 3.51 -0.91
N ILE A 16 14.00 4.15 -0.60
CA ILE A 16 12.71 3.70 -1.11
C ILE A 16 12.70 3.83 -2.63
N PRO A 17 12.37 2.74 -3.37
CA PRO A 17 12.30 2.82 -4.83
C PRO A 17 11.22 3.82 -5.29
N ALA A 18 11.55 4.62 -6.29
CA ALA A 18 10.63 5.63 -6.82
C ALA A 18 9.69 5.10 -7.91
N SER A 19 9.81 3.82 -8.26
CA SER A 19 9.12 3.24 -9.41
C SER A 19 8.12 2.14 -9.05
N ILE A 20 7.58 2.18 -7.84
CA ILE A 20 6.58 1.18 -7.42
C ILE A 20 5.21 1.62 -7.92
N ASP A 21 4.54 0.75 -8.67
CA ASP A 21 3.20 1.01 -9.17
C ASP A 21 2.18 0.90 -8.03
N TRP A 22 1.26 1.87 -7.97
CA TRP A 22 0.20 1.85 -6.97
C TRP A 22 -0.68 0.59 -7.08
N ARG A 23 -0.91 0.10 -8.29
CA ARG A 23 -1.69 -1.13 -8.50
C ARG A 23 -1.09 -2.31 -7.78
N ASP A 24 0.24 -2.41 -7.78
CA ASP A 24 0.94 -3.50 -7.08
C ASP A 24 0.79 -3.36 -5.57
N VAL A 25 0.90 -2.13 -5.05
CA VAL A 25 0.72 -1.85 -3.62
C VAL A 25 -0.70 -2.21 -3.19
N GLU A 26 -1.69 -1.76 -3.94
CA GLU A 26 -3.09 -2.03 -3.63
C GLU A 26 -3.39 -3.53 -3.69
N SER A 27 -2.86 -4.23 -4.68
CA SER A 27 -3.01 -5.68 -4.81
C SER A 27 -2.41 -6.42 -3.63
N LEU A 28 -1.22 -6.01 -3.18
CA LEU A 28 -0.58 -6.56 -2.00
C LEU A 28 -1.46 -6.38 -0.77
N ILE A 29 -1.93 -5.17 -0.52
CA ILE A 29 -2.74 -4.88 0.66
C ILE A 29 -4.04 -5.72 0.64
N LYS A 30 -4.70 -5.80 -0.51
CA LYS A 30 -5.91 -6.61 -0.65
C LYS A 30 -5.65 -8.09 -0.39
N SER A 31 -4.49 -8.60 -0.79
CA SER A 31 -4.13 -10.00 -0.58
C SER A 31 -3.96 -10.37 0.89
N LEU A 32 -3.78 -9.38 1.76
CA LEU A 32 -3.63 -9.61 3.20
C LEU A 32 -4.97 -9.83 3.92
N GLY A 33 -6.06 -9.77 3.19
CA GLY A 33 -7.39 -9.93 3.78
C GLY A 33 -7.98 -8.65 4.34
N THR A 34 -7.46 -7.49 3.92
CA THR A 34 -8.00 -6.20 4.36
C THR A 34 -9.40 -5.98 3.83
N LYS A 35 -10.19 -5.24 4.61
CA LYS A 35 -11.42 -4.67 4.09
C LYS A 35 -11.08 -3.40 3.34
N CYS A 36 -11.63 -3.25 2.14
CA CYS A 36 -11.35 -2.10 1.28
C CYS A 36 -12.65 -1.34 1.04
N LYS A 37 -12.63 -0.04 1.31
CA LYS A 37 -13.78 0.83 1.04
C LYS A 37 -13.36 1.91 0.07
N GLU A 38 -14.14 2.07 -0.99
CA GLU A 38 -13.98 3.17 -1.93
C GLU A 38 -14.54 4.43 -1.31
N GLY A 39 -13.75 5.50 -1.32
CA GLY A 39 -14.21 6.80 -0.84
C GLY A 39 -14.54 7.72 -2.01
N THR A 40 -14.83 8.97 -1.67
CA THR A 40 -15.10 10.00 -2.65
C THR A 40 -13.85 10.30 -3.48
N GLY A 41 -13.99 10.40 -4.78
CA GLY A 41 -12.88 10.66 -5.68
C GLY A 41 -11.92 9.49 -5.74
N SER A 42 -10.63 9.75 -5.51
CA SER A 42 -9.59 8.74 -5.59
C SER A 42 -9.24 8.11 -4.24
N ARG A 43 -10.03 8.36 -3.21
CA ARG A 43 -9.76 7.81 -1.88
C ARG A 43 -10.07 6.33 -1.80
N VAL A 44 -9.22 5.60 -1.08
CA VAL A 44 -9.43 4.21 -0.75
C VAL A 44 -9.02 4.00 0.70
N THR A 45 -9.85 3.30 1.46
CA THR A 45 -9.60 3.02 2.89
C THR A 45 -9.44 1.53 3.08
N PHE A 46 -8.37 1.14 3.76
CA PHE A 46 -8.11 -0.25 4.13
C PHE A 46 -8.23 -0.43 5.63
N VAL A 47 -8.82 -1.54 6.05
CA VAL A 47 -8.94 -1.91 7.46
C VAL A 47 -8.42 -3.32 7.66
N LEU A 48 -7.49 -3.48 8.57
CA LEU A 48 -6.94 -4.80 8.93
C LEU A 48 -6.56 -4.80 10.40
N ASN A 49 -6.99 -5.82 11.12
CA ASN A 49 -6.70 -5.98 12.56
C ASN A 49 -7.02 -4.73 13.39
N GLY A 50 -8.11 -4.06 13.05
CA GLY A 50 -8.53 -2.84 13.74
C GLY A 50 -7.75 -1.59 13.36
N VAL A 51 -6.80 -1.69 12.45
CA VAL A 51 -6.01 -0.55 11.97
C VAL A 51 -6.64 -0.03 10.67
N VAL A 52 -6.85 1.28 10.60
CA VAL A 52 -7.46 1.94 9.45
C VAL A 52 -6.43 2.84 8.78
N ALA A 53 -6.34 2.77 7.46
CA ALA A 53 -5.48 3.66 6.68
C ALA A 53 -6.20 4.09 5.41
N THR A 54 -6.14 5.38 5.12
CA THR A 54 -6.75 5.96 3.92
C THR A 54 -5.65 6.48 3.00
N PHE A 55 -5.77 6.16 1.73
CA PHE A 55 -4.81 6.58 0.71
C PHE A 55 -5.53 7.26 -0.43
N HIS A 56 -4.81 8.13 -1.15
CA HIS A 56 -5.28 8.70 -2.40
C HIS A 56 -4.59 7.97 -3.55
N ARG A 57 -5.39 7.41 -4.46
CA ARG A 57 -4.84 6.79 -5.66
C ARG A 57 -4.20 7.87 -6.54
N PRO A 58 -3.02 7.61 -7.12
CA PRO A 58 -2.37 8.61 -7.96
C PRO A 58 -3.19 8.89 -9.23
N HIS A 59 -3.22 10.16 -9.62
CA HIS A 59 -3.88 10.61 -10.84
C HIS A 59 -2.84 10.81 -11.94
N GLY A 60 -3.15 10.34 -13.14
CA GLY A 60 -2.31 10.55 -14.31
C GLY A 60 -1.00 9.79 -14.32
N SER A 61 -0.63 9.17 -13.22
CA SER A 61 0.57 8.35 -13.09
C SER A 61 0.27 7.15 -12.22
N ALA A 62 0.78 5.98 -12.59
CA ALA A 62 0.61 4.78 -11.78
C ALA A 62 1.63 4.67 -10.65
N LYS A 63 2.61 5.58 -10.59
CA LYS A 63 3.69 5.50 -9.62
C LYS A 63 3.25 5.99 -8.24
N THR A 64 3.65 5.23 -7.22
CA THR A 64 3.38 5.58 -5.82
C THR A 64 4.46 6.54 -5.33
N ASP A 65 4.05 7.68 -4.74
CA ASP A 65 5.04 8.60 -4.20
C ASP A 65 5.63 8.07 -2.89
N LYS A 66 6.77 8.65 -2.49
CA LYS A 66 7.50 8.20 -1.29
C LYS A 66 6.71 8.39 -0.01
N GLY A 67 5.92 9.44 0.07
CA GLY A 67 5.05 9.70 1.23
C GLY A 67 4.00 8.62 1.39
N ALA A 68 3.37 8.21 0.29
CA ALA A 68 2.40 7.13 0.30
C ALA A 68 3.05 5.81 0.69
N ILE A 69 4.27 5.53 0.20
CA ILE A 69 4.99 4.31 0.56
C ILE A 69 5.27 4.28 2.07
N LYS A 70 5.68 5.40 2.66
CA LYS A 70 5.91 5.48 4.11
C LYS A 70 4.63 5.19 4.88
N SER A 71 3.50 5.71 4.42
CA SER A 71 2.20 5.44 5.03
C SER A 71 1.81 3.98 4.93
N VAL A 72 2.07 3.35 3.78
CA VAL A 72 1.84 1.91 3.60
C VAL A 72 2.69 1.10 4.57
N LEU A 73 3.97 1.43 4.72
CA LEU A 73 4.85 0.74 5.66
C LEU A 73 4.37 0.88 7.10
N SER A 74 3.92 2.06 7.50
CA SER A 74 3.34 2.27 8.83
C SER A 74 2.11 1.41 9.03
N PHE A 75 1.23 1.34 8.05
CA PHE A 75 0.05 0.49 8.09
C PHE A 75 0.44 -0.99 8.27
N LEU A 76 1.40 -1.47 7.49
CA LEU A 76 1.85 -2.86 7.56
C LEU A 76 2.49 -3.18 8.91
N LYS A 77 3.24 -2.25 9.48
CA LYS A 77 3.80 -2.41 10.82
C LYS A 77 2.72 -2.44 11.89
N ASN A 78 1.79 -1.52 11.82
CA ASN A 78 0.72 -1.40 12.81
C ASN A 78 -0.23 -2.59 12.81
N THR A 79 -0.35 -3.27 11.65
CA THR A 79 -1.20 -4.47 11.53
C THR A 79 -0.45 -5.76 11.87
N GLY A 80 0.85 -5.69 12.09
CA GLY A 80 1.67 -6.85 12.42
C GLY A 80 2.16 -7.65 11.23
N ILE A 81 1.97 -7.14 10.00
CA ILE A 81 2.42 -7.84 8.78
C ILE A 81 3.96 -7.78 8.68
N ILE A 82 4.54 -6.68 9.06
CA ILE A 82 5.99 -6.50 9.14
C ILE A 82 6.34 -5.86 10.50
#